data_a975e65fa5244f28aafe6959bad9944e
#
_entry.id   a975e65fa5244f28aafe6959bad9944e
#
_cell.length_a   1.000
_cell.length_b   1.000
_cell.length_c   1.000
_cell.angle_alpha   90.00
_cell.angle_beta   90.00
_cell.angle_gamma   90.00
#
_symmetry.space_group_name_H-M   'P 1'
#
loop_
_entity.id
_entity.type
_entity.pdbx_description
1 polymer ?
#
loop_
_entity_poly.entity_id
_entity_poly.type
_entity_poly.pdbx_seq_one_letter_code
_entity_poly.pdbx_strand_id
1 'polypeptide(L)'
;MVIGLFFLKAVPSYSADKNPAGVTGFTYSITFPDNQVKKDLGYFKLKMDPGKNQQISITLSNPGTEKVTIDVKLNGAKTNQNGVIEYGESTIKNDPSLQFDFTDIVTGPESVELAPGETKNLDLTIQMPETSFDGVIAGGIQLMRANQNGTSSNEGGSKIINQYAYVIGVVLQESEKVIAPDLKLNSVKAGQSNYRNAIFVNYSNVMAAYLDNMTVEVQITEKGKETVLYERKQTAMRMAPNSFIDFPVSMNGERMVAGDYVANILVTSGDKKWKWTKDFSISDKDANKFNERDVGLVQEKGLDWKLIALIVVGILALIILIFVIIRIRNKKKQEKELALKKERKKKKQQGSSNGKSSKKKD
;
A
#
# COMPACT_ATOMS: atom_id res chain seq x y z
N MET A 1 -9.37 -33.93 57.99
CA MET A 1 -9.29 -34.59 56.66
C MET A 1 -9.55 -33.53 55.61
N VAL A 2 -8.47 -32.97 55.01
CA VAL A 2 -8.55 -31.87 54.00
C VAL A 2 -8.30 -32.49 52.66
N ILE A 3 -9.33 -32.48 51.79
CA ILE A 3 -9.25 -32.99 50.42
C ILE A 3 -8.73 -31.85 49.54
N GLY A 4 -7.46 -31.96 49.09
CA GLY A 4 -6.88 -31.03 48.15
C GLY A 4 -7.33 -31.36 46.72
N LEU A 5 -8.10 -30.44 46.08
CA LEU A 5 -8.42 -30.50 44.67
C LEU A 5 -7.18 -30.06 43.86
N PHE A 6 -6.55 -31.02 43.16
CA PHE A 6 -5.55 -30.73 42.13
C PHE A 6 -6.26 -30.33 40.84
N PHE A 7 -6.19 -29.05 40.48
CA PHE A 7 -6.53 -28.59 39.15
C PHE A 7 -5.39 -28.94 38.18
N LEU A 8 -5.56 -29.99 37.40
CA LEU A 8 -4.74 -30.29 36.21
C LEU A 8 -5.07 -29.23 35.14
N LYS A 9 -4.15 -28.26 34.94
CA LYS A 9 -4.18 -27.41 33.74
C LYS A 9 -3.86 -28.28 32.54
N ALA A 10 -4.83 -28.47 31.66
CA ALA A 10 -4.60 -29.03 30.34
C ALA A 10 -3.68 -28.06 29.55
N VAL A 11 -2.46 -28.52 29.25
CA VAL A 11 -1.56 -27.82 28.33
C VAL A 11 -2.09 -28.13 26.92
N PRO A 12 -2.39 -27.13 26.08
CA PRO A 12 -2.77 -27.41 24.70
C PRO A 12 -1.59 -28.11 24.01
N SER A 13 -1.77 -29.36 23.65
CA SER A 13 -0.83 -30.05 22.78
C SER A 13 -0.96 -29.47 21.39
N TYR A 14 0.00 -28.65 20.99
CA TYR A 14 0.20 -28.31 19.58
C TYR A 14 0.54 -29.61 18.84
N SER A 15 -0.40 -30.11 18.07
CA SER A 15 -0.13 -31.15 17.10
C SER A 15 0.85 -30.57 16.09
N ALA A 16 2.10 -31.02 16.10
CA ALA A 16 3.04 -30.71 15.05
C ALA A 16 2.45 -31.17 13.73
N ASP A 17 2.34 -30.26 12.78
CA ASP A 17 1.83 -30.56 11.43
C ASP A 17 2.68 -31.70 10.85
N LYS A 18 2.06 -32.84 10.55
CA LYS A 18 2.76 -34.04 10.07
C LYS A 18 3.24 -33.91 8.62
N ASN A 19 3.02 -32.75 7.99
CA ASN A 19 3.47 -32.51 6.62
C ASN A 19 4.89 -31.90 6.64
N PRO A 20 5.93 -32.64 6.24
CA PRO A 20 7.32 -32.14 6.21
C PRO A 20 7.50 -30.96 5.26
N ALA A 21 6.60 -30.75 4.30
CA ALA A 21 6.59 -29.61 3.40
C ALA A 21 5.92 -28.35 3.98
N GLY A 22 5.29 -28.45 5.16
CA GLY A 22 4.59 -27.33 5.79
C GLY A 22 3.53 -26.70 4.88
N VAL A 23 3.38 -25.39 4.98
CA VAL A 23 2.37 -24.61 4.23
C VAL A 23 2.70 -24.43 2.74
N THR A 24 3.95 -24.59 2.33
CA THR A 24 4.38 -24.49 0.92
C THR A 24 4.02 -25.70 0.09
N GLY A 25 3.90 -26.87 0.71
CA GLY A 25 3.57 -28.13 0.05
C GLY A 25 4.75 -28.79 -0.69
N PHE A 26 5.95 -28.23 -0.62
CA PHE A 26 7.18 -28.78 -1.16
C PHE A 26 8.38 -28.39 -0.28
N THR A 27 9.50 -29.07 -0.49
CA THR A 27 10.79 -28.74 0.16
C THR A 27 11.85 -28.50 -0.90
N TYR A 28 12.94 -27.86 -0.52
CA TYR A 28 14.10 -27.69 -1.39
C TYR A 28 15.42 -27.96 -0.64
N SER A 29 16.46 -28.30 -1.41
CA SER A 29 17.83 -28.31 -0.94
C SER A 29 18.77 -27.74 -2.02
N ILE A 30 19.85 -27.12 -1.59
CA ILE A 30 20.84 -26.49 -2.48
C ILE A 30 22.06 -27.39 -2.59
N THR A 31 22.49 -27.66 -3.82
CA THR A 31 23.79 -28.28 -4.09
C THR A 31 24.78 -27.19 -4.49
N PHE A 32 25.75 -26.93 -3.64
CA PHE A 32 26.75 -25.88 -3.91
C PHE A 32 27.83 -26.40 -4.84
N PRO A 33 28.15 -25.65 -5.91
CA PRO A 33 29.28 -25.98 -6.80
C PRO A 33 30.62 -25.65 -6.13
N ASP A 34 31.72 -26.11 -6.75
CA ASP A 34 33.07 -25.98 -6.19
C ASP A 34 33.56 -24.54 -6.05
N ASN A 35 33.06 -23.64 -6.91
CA ASN A 35 33.35 -22.21 -6.87
C ASN A 35 32.47 -21.42 -5.90
N GLN A 36 31.73 -22.07 -5.01
CA GLN A 36 31.02 -21.44 -3.91
C GLN A 36 32.07 -20.82 -2.94
N VAL A 37 31.97 -19.52 -2.70
CA VAL A 37 32.93 -18.77 -1.88
C VAL A 37 32.92 -19.23 -0.41
N LYS A 38 31.76 -19.56 0.13
CA LYS A 38 31.56 -20.09 1.49
C LYS A 38 30.48 -21.17 1.49
N LYS A 39 30.79 -22.39 1.93
CA LYS A 39 29.87 -23.53 1.94
C LYS A 39 28.85 -23.52 3.09
N ASP A 40 29.07 -22.69 4.11
CA ASP A 40 28.18 -22.54 5.27
C ASP A 40 27.02 -21.52 5.06
N LEU A 41 26.95 -20.92 3.86
CA LEU A 41 25.86 -20.00 3.51
C LEU A 41 24.62 -20.76 3.06
N GLY A 42 23.44 -20.24 3.41
CA GLY A 42 22.16 -20.78 2.92
C GLY A 42 21.76 -20.26 1.53
N TYR A 43 22.71 -19.73 0.74
CA TYR A 43 22.49 -19.13 -0.56
C TYR A 43 23.71 -19.26 -1.45
N PHE A 44 23.54 -19.08 -2.76
CA PHE A 44 24.69 -19.12 -3.69
C PHE A 44 25.51 -17.84 -3.60
N LYS A 45 26.82 -17.98 -3.36
CA LYS A 45 27.80 -16.91 -3.51
C LYS A 45 28.96 -17.46 -4.35
N LEU A 46 28.95 -17.16 -5.64
CA LEU A 46 29.78 -17.79 -6.64
C LEU A 46 30.86 -16.83 -7.14
N LYS A 47 32.09 -17.36 -7.26
CA LYS A 47 33.18 -16.68 -7.96
C LYS A 47 33.30 -17.27 -9.35
N MET A 48 33.12 -16.45 -10.38
CA MET A 48 33.10 -16.88 -11.79
C MET A 48 33.92 -15.91 -12.63
N ASP A 49 34.61 -16.43 -13.64
CA ASP A 49 35.34 -15.58 -14.59
C ASP A 49 34.39 -14.91 -15.58
N PRO A 50 34.79 -13.78 -16.21
CA PRO A 50 34.02 -13.14 -17.28
C PRO A 50 33.69 -14.11 -18.43
N GLY A 51 32.50 -13.96 -19.01
CA GLY A 51 32.03 -14.78 -20.14
C GLY A 51 31.75 -16.25 -19.80
N LYS A 52 31.97 -16.72 -18.56
CA LYS A 52 31.74 -18.11 -18.18
C LYS A 52 30.26 -18.42 -18.10
N ASN A 53 29.94 -19.62 -18.62
CA ASN A 53 28.66 -20.25 -18.48
C ASN A 53 28.71 -21.35 -17.41
N GLN A 54 27.77 -21.40 -16.49
CA GLN A 54 27.71 -22.41 -15.44
C GLN A 54 26.27 -22.75 -15.09
N GLN A 55 26.01 -24.02 -14.84
CA GLN A 55 24.73 -24.49 -14.30
C GLN A 55 24.81 -24.57 -12.78
N ILE A 56 23.74 -24.18 -12.11
CA ILE A 56 23.47 -24.42 -10.69
C ILE A 56 22.19 -25.20 -10.54
N SER A 57 22.07 -26.01 -9.50
CA SER A 57 20.97 -26.92 -9.30
C SER A 57 20.36 -26.78 -7.91
N ILE A 58 19.01 -26.75 -7.85
CA ILE A 58 18.23 -26.80 -6.63
C ILE A 58 17.38 -28.06 -6.70
N THR A 59 17.51 -28.94 -5.73
CA THR A 59 16.69 -30.13 -5.64
C THR A 59 15.35 -29.79 -5.00
N LEU A 60 14.25 -30.03 -5.69
CA LEU A 60 12.88 -29.83 -5.24
C LEU A 60 12.23 -31.18 -4.93
N SER A 61 11.48 -31.29 -3.84
CA SER A 61 10.80 -32.51 -3.43
C SER A 61 9.37 -32.25 -3.00
N ASN A 62 8.46 -33.08 -3.47
CA ASN A 62 7.05 -33.12 -3.08
C ASN A 62 6.78 -34.29 -2.15
N PRO A 63 6.83 -34.13 -0.81
CA PRO A 63 6.53 -35.21 0.12
C PRO A 63 5.01 -35.44 0.31
N GLY A 64 4.17 -34.65 -0.36
CA GLY A 64 2.72 -34.76 -0.29
C GLY A 64 2.12 -35.83 -1.18
N THR A 65 0.79 -35.97 -1.11
CA THR A 65 -0.01 -36.94 -1.86
C THR A 65 -0.67 -36.37 -3.11
N GLU A 66 -0.52 -35.07 -3.35
CA GLU A 66 -1.06 -34.35 -4.50
C GLU A 66 0.06 -33.80 -5.38
N LYS A 67 -0.22 -33.63 -6.67
CA LYS A 67 0.67 -32.96 -7.60
C LYS A 67 0.88 -31.49 -7.17
N VAL A 68 2.11 -31.03 -7.21
CA VAL A 68 2.49 -29.63 -6.92
C VAL A 68 3.15 -29.02 -8.15
N THR A 69 2.68 -27.84 -8.56
CA THR A 69 3.37 -26.97 -9.52
C THR A 69 4.04 -25.85 -8.74
N ILE A 70 5.31 -25.62 -9.01
CA ILE A 70 6.14 -24.61 -8.35
C ILE A 70 6.47 -23.56 -9.40
N ASP A 71 6.00 -22.34 -9.21
CA ASP A 71 6.40 -21.18 -10.01
C ASP A 71 7.81 -20.75 -9.61
N VAL A 72 8.65 -20.50 -10.59
CA VAL A 72 10.04 -20.05 -10.43
C VAL A 72 10.15 -18.63 -10.98
N LYS A 73 10.54 -17.69 -10.13
CA LYS A 73 10.78 -16.32 -10.54
C LYS A 73 12.21 -15.89 -10.20
N LEU A 74 12.86 -15.29 -11.17
CA LEU A 74 14.19 -14.71 -11.02
C LEU A 74 14.06 -13.20 -10.84
N ASN A 75 14.67 -12.66 -9.79
CA ASN A 75 14.52 -11.25 -9.43
C ASN A 75 15.88 -10.63 -9.10
N GLY A 76 16.19 -9.46 -9.66
CA GLY A 76 17.30 -8.65 -9.21
C GLY A 76 17.08 -8.11 -7.80
N ALA A 77 18.13 -8.03 -7.00
CA ALA A 77 18.03 -7.48 -5.65
C ALA A 77 17.64 -5.99 -5.68
N LYS A 78 16.67 -5.61 -4.85
CA LYS A 78 16.14 -4.24 -4.71
C LYS A 78 16.22 -3.78 -3.25
N THR A 79 16.13 -2.49 -3.03
CA THR A 79 16.01 -1.93 -1.68
C THR A 79 14.64 -1.26 -1.50
N ASN A 80 13.90 -1.67 -0.51
CA ASN A 80 12.61 -1.05 -0.23
C ASN A 80 12.74 0.21 0.65
N GLN A 81 11.66 0.97 0.80
CA GLN A 81 11.63 2.23 1.55
C GLN A 81 11.99 2.11 3.04
N ASN A 82 12.08 0.89 3.57
CA ASN A 82 12.48 0.62 4.96
C ASN A 82 13.95 0.20 5.07
N GLY A 83 14.72 0.21 3.96
CA GLY A 83 16.11 -0.23 3.97
C GLY A 83 16.28 -1.73 4.15
N VAL A 84 15.32 -2.50 3.63
CA VAL A 84 15.40 -3.96 3.56
C VAL A 84 15.67 -4.36 2.12
N ILE A 85 16.60 -5.29 1.93
CA ILE A 85 16.90 -5.83 0.61
C ILE A 85 15.90 -6.91 0.26
N GLU A 86 15.22 -6.74 -0.87
CA GLU A 86 14.25 -7.67 -1.43
C GLU A 86 14.89 -8.48 -2.55
N TYR A 87 14.74 -9.80 -2.50
CA TYR A 87 15.22 -10.76 -3.49
C TYR A 87 14.06 -11.49 -4.20
N GLY A 88 12.84 -11.22 -3.79
CA GLY A 88 11.61 -11.72 -4.41
C GLY A 88 11.04 -10.73 -5.41
N GLU A 89 9.86 -11.07 -5.93
CA GLU A 89 9.13 -10.21 -6.86
C GLU A 89 8.88 -8.82 -6.24
N SER A 90 9.25 -7.78 -6.96
CA SER A 90 9.14 -6.40 -6.51
C SER A 90 8.75 -5.48 -7.66
N THR A 91 7.98 -4.43 -7.34
CA THR A 91 7.62 -3.37 -8.30
C THR A 91 8.66 -2.23 -8.35
N ILE A 92 9.72 -2.32 -7.54
CA ILE A 92 10.80 -1.33 -7.47
C ILE A 92 11.62 -1.43 -8.77
N LYS A 93 11.77 -0.31 -9.44
CA LYS A 93 12.54 -0.22 -10.71
C LYS A 93 14.03 -0.42 -10.48
N ASN A 94 14.74 -0.73 -11.55
CA ASN A 94 16.20 -0.71 -11.54
C ASN A 94 16.75 0.70 -11.34
N ASP A 95 17.83 0.81 -10.58
CA ASP A 95 18.59 2.06 -10.49
C ASP A 95 19.37 2.29 -11.80
N PRO A 96 19.49 3.54 -12.29
CA PRO A 96 20.28 3.84 -13.49
C PRO A 96 21.76 3.43 -13.40
N SER A 97 22.31 3.24 -12.19
CA SER A 97 23.66 2.76 -11.99
C SER A 97 23.82 1.25 -12.17
N LEU A 98 22.72 0.49 -12.29
CA LEU A 98 22.76 -0.95 -12.52
C LEU A 98 23.27 -1.25 -13.91
N GLN A 99 24.48 -1.79 -14.00
CA GLN A 99 25.11 -2.13 -15.27
C GLN A 99 24.66 -3.50 -15.79
N PHE A 100 24.52 -4.48 -14.91
CA PHE A 100 24.16 -5.85 -15.23
C PHE A 100 22.95 -6.28 -14.41
N ASP A 101 21.82 -6.52 -15.07
CA ASP A 101 20.64 -7.04 -14.36
C ASP A 101 20.81 -8.54 -14.13
N PHE A 102 20.51 -8.99 -12.92
CA PHE A 102 20.52 -10.40 -12.55
C PHE A 102 19.66 -11.27 -13.46
N THR A 103 18.52 -10.74 -13.90
CA THR A 103 17.56 -11.44 -14.76
C THR A 103 18.03 -11.63 -16.21
N ASP A 104 19.01 -10.85 -16.65
CA ASP A 104 19.66 -11.04 -17.95
C ASP A 104 20.80 -12.08 -17.90
N ILE A 105 21.30 -12.38 -16.70
CA ILE A 105 22.46 -13.23 -16.44
C ILE A 105 22.05 -14.63 -16.03
N VAL A 106 21.01 -14.76 -15.22
CA VAL A 106 20.51 -16.04 -14.73
C VAL A 106 19.21 -16.38 -15.43
N THR A 107 19.14 -17.58 -16.02
CA THR A 107 17.98 -18.09 -16.75
C THR A 107 17.59 -19.47 -16.26
N GLY A 108 16.32 -19.86 -16.43
CA GLY A 108 15.81 -21.16 -16.06
C GLY A 108 14.34 -21.34 -16.44
N PRO A 109 13.73 -22.47 -16.09
CA PRO A 109 12.32 -22.72 -16.34
C PRO A 109 11.45 -21.80 -15.45
N GLU A 110 10.31 -21.38 -15.98
CA GLU A 110 9.33 -20.57 -15.23
C GLU A 110 8.52 -21.37 -14.21
N SER A 111 8.50 -22.70 -14.35
CA SER A 111 7.81 -23.58 -13.41
C SER A 111 8.36 -25.00 -13.43
N VAL A 112 8.15 -25.73 -12.33
CA VAL A 112 8.46 -27.17 -12.18
C VAL A 112 7.24 -27.89 -11.64
N GLU A 113 6.87 -28.99 -12.26
CA GLU A 113 5.81 -29.88 -11.79
C GLU A 113 6.43 -31.10 -11.08
N LEU A 114 5.88 -31.43 -9.91
CA LEU A 114 6.25 -32.57 -9.10
C LEU A 114 5.02 -33.45 -8.84
N ALA A 115 5.08 -34.72 -9.23
CA ALA A 115 4.10 -35.71 -8.82
C ALA A 115 4.21 -36.01 -7.32
N PRO A 116 3.22 -36.65 -6.69
CA PRO A 116 3.31 -37.11 -5.31
C PRO A 116 4.58 -37.94 -5.05
N GLY A 117 5.35 -37.57 -4.01
CA GLY A 117 6.60 -38.25 -3.65
C GLY A 117 7.78 -37.98 -4.60
N GLU A 118 7.60 -37.17 -5.64
CA GLU A 118 8.64 -36.94 -6.63
C GLU A 118 9.69 -35.94 -6.16
N THR A 119 10.93 -36.20 -6.60
CA THR A 119 12.07 -35.25 -6.42
C THR A 119 12.67 -34.97 -7.79
N LYS A 120 12.88 -33.69 -8.11
CA LYS A 120 13.46 -33.23 -9.36
C LYS A 120 14.48 -32.12 -9.09
N ASN A 121 15.44 -31.99 -10.00
CA ASN A 121 16.32 -30.84 -10.02
C ASN A 121 15.71 -29.71 -10.83
N LEU A 122 15.76 -28.50 -10.26
CA LEU A 122 15.59 -27.25 -10.94
C LEU A 122 16.98 -26.74 -11.32
N ASP A 123 17.28 -26.82 -12.61
CA ASP A 123 18.56 -26.39 -13.16
C ASP A 123 18.44 -24.95 -13.70
N LEU A 124 19.36 -24.09 -13.32
CA LEU A 124 19.45 -22.71 -13.72
C LEU A 124 20.82 -22.45 -14.37
N THR A 125 20.83 -21.70 -15.44
CA THR A 125 22.04 -21.34 -16.16
C THR A 125 22.47 -19.93 -15.82
N ILE A 126 23.74 -19.73 -15.47
CA ILE A 126 24.37 -18.45 -15.24
C ILE A 126 25.28 -18.17 -16.43
N GLN A 127 25.07 -17.07 -17.15
CA GLN A 127 25.94 -16.58 -18.20
C GLN A 127 26.57 -15.27 -17.75
N MET A 128 27.85 -15.33 -17.30
CA MET A 128 28.57 -14.14 -16.85
C MET A 128 28.75 -13.14 -18.00
N PRO A 129 28.73 -11.83 -17.73
CA PRO A 129 29.07 -10.83 -18.71
C PRO A 129 30.48 -11.05 -19.31
N GLU A 130 30.63 -10.76 -20.60
CA GLU A 130 31.96 -10.77 -21.25
C GLU A 130 32.87 -9.66 -20.71
N THR A 131 32.25 -8.50 -20.38
CA THR A 131 32.95 -7.36 -19.80
C THR A 131 33.16 -7.57 -18.31
N SER A 132 34.41 -7.55 -17.87
CA SER A 132 34.74 -7.67 -16.45
C SER A 132 34.22 -6.49 -15.63
N PHE A 133 33.82 -6.80 -14.42
CA PHE A 133 33.33 -5.82 -13.46
C PHE A 133 33.92 -6.05 -12.05
N ASP A 134 33.96 -4.98 -11.27
CA ASP A 134 34.26 -5.05 -9.84
C ASP A 134 32.98 -5.08 -9.00
N GLY A 135 32.98 -5.85 -7.93
CA GLY A 135 31.83 -5.95 -7.01
C GLY A 135 30.96 -7.17 -7.25
N VAL A 136 29.65 -7.02 -7.06
CA VAL A 136 28.72 -8.15 -7.09
C VAL A 136 27.47 -7.85 -7.90
N ILE A 137 26.98 -8.87 -8.60
CA ILE A 137 25.63 -8.93 -9.15
C ILE A 137 24.78 -9.75 -8.17
N ALA A 138 23.65 -9.21 -7.74
CA ALA A 138 22.84 -9.82 -6.70
C ALA A 138 21.38 -9.98 -7.14
N GLY A 139 20.82 -11.15 -6.81
CA GLY A 139 19.43 -11.46 -7.09
C GLY A 139 18.93 -12.63 -6.26
N GLY A 140 17.73 -13.09 -6.56
CA GLY A 140 17.11 -14.20 -5.88
C GLY A 140 16.26 -15.07 -6.79
N ILE A 141 16.19 -16.33 -6.43
CA ILE A 141 15.34 -17.36 -7.02
C ILE A 141 14.14 -17.52 -6.07
N GLN A 142 12.97 -17.07 -6.48
CA GLN A 142 11.74 -17.24 -5.73
C GLN A 142 11.02 -18.49 -6.20
N LEU A 143 10.68 -19.36 -5.25
CA LEU A 143 9.95 -20.61 -5.46
C LEU A 143 8.62 -20.51 -4.73
N MET A 144 7.52 -20.58 -5.45
CA MET A 144 6.19 -20.45 -4.89
C MET A 144 5.26 -21.53 -5.46
N ARG A 145 4.48 -22.18 -4.60
CA ARG A 145 3.45 -23.11 -5.10
C ARG A 145 2.44 -22.33 -5.95
N ALA A 146 2.19 -22.79 -7.17
CA ALA A 146 1.15 -22.20 -8.02
C ALA A 146 -0.24 -22.37 -7.38
N ASN A 147 -1.13 -21.44 -7.67
CA ASN A 147 -2.53 -21.48 -7.21
C ASN A 147 -2.68 -21.63 -5.69
N GLN A 148 -1.83 -20.98 -4.89
CA GLN A 148 -2.05 -20.91 -3.46
C GLN A 148 -3.37 -20.19 -3.18
N ASN A 149 -4.44 -20.97 -3.05
CA ASN A 149 -5.68 -20.49 -2.47
C ASN A 149 -5.41 -20.33 -0.97
N GLY A 150 -5.01 -19.13 -0.57
CA GLY A 150 -4.67 -18.85 0.82
C GLY A 150 -5.77 -19.31 1.76
N THR A 151 -5.39 -19.86 2.91
CA THR A 151 -6.31 -20.15 4.01
C THR A 151 -7.09 -18.87 4.34
N SER A 152 -8.36 -18.82 3.91
CA SER A 152 -9.23 -17.71 4.24
C SER A 152 -9.74 -17.89 5.65
N SER A 153 -9.30 -17.07 6.58
CA SER A 153 -10.01 -16.89 7.85
C SER A 153 -11.24 -16.02 7.57
N ASN A 154 -12.41 -16.64 7.59
CA ASN A 154 -13.69 -15.95 7.49
C ASN A 154 -14.06 -15.41 8.87
N GLU A 155 -13.56 -14.23 9.22
CA GLU A 155 -14.15 -13.42 10.29
C GLU A 155 -14.24 -11.96 9.82
N GLY A 156 -15.45 -11.52 9.56
CA GLY A 156 -15.77 -10.09 9.45
C GLY A 156 -15.36 -9.37 8.16
N GLY A 157 -15.68 -9.90 6.98
CA GLY A 157 -15.75 -9.08 5.75
C GLY A 157 -14.43 -8.75 5.02
N SER A 158 -13.24 -8.99 5.61
CA SER A 158 -11.96 -8.87 4.94
C SER A 158 -11.33 -10.25 4.75
N LYS A 159 -11.03 -10.61 3.50
CA LYS A 159 -10.34 -11.86 3.17
C LYS A 159 -8.84 -11.60 3.14
N ILE A 160 -8.09 -12.12 4.13
CA ILE A 160 -6.63 -12.12 4.11
C ILE A 160 -6.19 -13.43 3.43
N ILE A 161 -5.42 -13.30 2.35
CA ILE A 161 -4.81 -14.43 1.63
C ILE A 161 -3.32 -14.39 1.93
N ASN A 162 -2.82 -15.39 2.67
CA ASN A 162 -1.39 -15.56 2.89
C ASN A 162 -0.81 -16.42 1.78
N GLN A 163 0.24 -15.93 1.12
CA GLN A 163 1.03 -16.70 0.15
C GLN A 163 2.42 -16.92 0.74
N TYR A 164 2.95 -18.11 0.55
CA TYR A 164 4.26 -18.52 1.06
C TYR A 164 5.18 -18.85 -0.10
N ALA A 165 6.39 -18.32 -0.05
CA ALA A 165 7.44 -18.57 -1.01
C ALA A 165 8.78 -18.79 -0.31
N TYR A 166 9.63 -19.62 -0.90
CA TYR A 166 11.05 -19.63 -0.58
C TYR A 166 11.77 -18.64 -1.48
N VAL A 167 12.78 -17.96 -0.95
CA VAL A 167 13.64 -17.08 -1.71
C VAL A 167 15.10 -17.46 -1.42
N ILE A 168 15.81 -17.87 -2.45
CA ILE A 168 17.19 -18.28 -2.39
C ILE A 168 18.05 -17.19 -3.03
N GLY A 169 18.90 -16.54 -2.24
CA GLY A 169 19.80 -15.50 -2.75
C GLY A 169 20.85 -16.07 -3.69
N VAL A 170 21.22 -15.26 -4.68
CA VAL A 170 22.33 -15.54 -5.59
C VAL A 170 23.20 -14.29 -5.68
N VAL A 171 24.49 -14.43 -5.38
CA VAL A 171 25.49 -13.37 -5.47
C VAL A 171 26.61 -13.86 -6.38
N LEU A 172 26.85 -13.14 -7.46
CA LEU A 172 27.89 -13.43 -8.45
C LEU A 172 28.99 -12.39 -8.36
N GLN A 173 30.25 -12.83 -8.35
CA GLN A 173 31.43 -11.98 -8.31
C GLN A 173 32.55 -12.56 -9.15
N GLU A 174 33.40 -11.70 -9.71
CA GLU A 174 34.59 -12.15 -10.46
C GLU A 174 35.83 -12.22 -9.56
N SER A 175 35.89 -11.38 -8.54
CA SER A 175 37.01 -11.29 -7.61
C SER A 175 36.53 -11.14 -6.17
N GLU A 176 37.44 -11.26 -5.22
CA GLU A 176 37.19 -10.97 -3.81
C GLU A 176 37.55 -9.52 -3.43
N LYS A 177 37.78 -8.67 -4.43
CA LYS A 177 38.06 -7.25 -4.21
C LYS A 177 36.88 -6.59 -3.52
N VAL A 178 37.14 -5.99 -2.38
CA VAL A 178 36.13 -5.26 -1.63
C VAL A 178 35.89 -3.91 -2.29
N ILE A 179 34.70 -3.70 -2.76
CA ILE A 179 34.23 -2.41 -3.29
C ILE A 179 33.53 -1.67 -2.18
N ALA A 180 33.96 -0.43 -1.97
CA ALA A 180 33.34 0.42 -0.99
C ALA A 180 32.02 0.98 -1.56
N PRO A 181 30.87 0.86 -0.85
CA PRO A 181 29.61 1.48 -1.29
C PRO A 181 29.72 3.00 -1.32
N ASP A 182 29.00 3.64 -2.22
CA ASP A 182 28.89 5.08 -2.30
C ASP A 182 27.46 5.51 -2.61
N LEU A 183 27.02 6.61 -1.98
CA LEU A 183 25.66 7.11 -2.09
C LEU A 183 25.59 8.41 -2.87
N LYS A 184 24.56 8.53 -3.70
CA LYS A 184 24.22 9.74 -4.44
C LYS A 184 22.78 10.14 -4.16
N LEU A 185 22.55 11.38 -3.72
CA LEU A 185 21.23 11.95 -3.60
C LEU A 185 20.65 12.25 -4.98
N ASN A 186 19.46 11.77 -5.25
CA ASN A 186 18.77 11.97 -6.53
C ASN A 186 17.74 13.11 -6.42
N SER A 187 16.82 13.02 -5.46
CA SER A 187 15.76 14.03 -5.33
C SER A 187 15.14 14.04 -3.94
N VAL A 188 14.45 15.16 -3.63
CA VAL A 188 13.51 15.28 -2.52
C VAL A 188 12.19 15.74 -3.08
N LYS A 189 11.09 15.05 -2.77
CA LYS A 189 9.77 15.30 -3.36
C LYS A 189 8.65 15.03 -2.36
N ALA A 190 7.57 15.80 -2.46
CA ALA A 190 6.31 15.51 -1.81
C ALA A 190 5.66 14.25 -2.42
N GLY A 191 4.95 13.48 -1.60
CA GLY A 191 4.24 12.28 -2.01
C GLY A 191 3.35 11.72 -0.90
N GLN A 192 2.99 10.45 -1.02
CA GLN A 192 2.21 9.74 -0.02
C GLN A 192 2.82 8.36 0.27
N SER A 193 2.95 8.03 1.54
CA SER A 193 3.28 6.69 2.02
C SER A 193 2.06 6.12 2.73
N ASN A 194 1.57 4.95 2.30
CA ASN A 194 0.37 4.33 2.83
C ASN A 194 -0.84 5.28 2.88
N TYR A 195 -1.07 6.01 1.78
CA TYR A 195 -2.14 7.02 1.65
C TYR A 195 -2.07 8.17 2.67
N ARG A 196 -0.90 8.46 3.23
CA ARG A 196 -0.65 9.58 4.14
C ARG A 196 0.44 10.48 3.59
N ASN A 197 0.32 11.77 3.81
CA ASN A 197 1.27 12.77 3.34
C ASN A 197 2.68 12.49 3.87
N ALA A 198 3.64 12.53 2.97
CA ALA A 198 5.04 12.30 3.27
C ALA A 198 5.95 13.06 2.31
N ILE A 199 7.17 13.29 2.73
CA ILE A 199 8.26 13.80 1.89
C ILE A 199 9.23 12.65 1.65
N PHE A 200 9.55 12.38 0.38
CA PHE A 200 10.45 11.30 -0.01
C PHE A 200 11.83 11.84 -0.32
N VAL A 201 12.82 11.25 0.31
CA VAL A 201 14.24 11.46 0.00
C VAL A 201 14.69 10.25 -0.83
N ASN A 202 14.96 10.48 -2.12
CA ASN A 202 15.43 9.44 -3.04
C ASN A 202 16.94 9.54 -3.18
N TYR A 203 17.65 8.45 -2.88
CA TYR A 203 19.09 8.33 -3.07
C TYR A 203 19.47 6.90 -3.48
N SER A 204 20.58 6.78 -4.21
CA SER A 204 21.09 5.53 -4.77
C SER A 204 22.40 5.12 -4.11
N ASN A 205 22.56 3.81 -3.88
CA ASN A 205 23.86 3.19 -3.79
C ASN A 205 24.34 2.93 -5.22
N VAL A 206 25.28 3.72 -5.68
CA VAL A 206 25.75 3.70 -7.09
C VAL A 206 26.85 2.67 -7.35
N MET A 207 27.21 1.89 -6.33
CA MET A 207 28.27 0.90 -6.42
C MET A 207 27.72 -0.53 -6.40
N ALA A 208 28.39 -1.44 -7.08
CA ALA A 208 28.11 -2.87 -7.09
C ALA A 208 28.53 -3.55 -5.76
N ALA A 209 28.15 -2.96 -4.63
CA ALA A 209 28.50 -3.41 -3.29
C ALA A 209 27.31 -3.22 -2.34
N TYR A 210 27.14 -4.13 -1.39
CA TYR A 210 26.17 -3.96 -0.32
C TYR A 210 26.54 -2.81 0.61
N LEU A 211 25.56 -2.08 1.08
CA LEU A 211 25.71 -1.14 2.17
C LEU A 211 24.93 -1.66 3.38
N ASP A 212 25.65 -1.99 4.43
CA ASP A 212 25.10 -2.58 5.66
C ASP A 212 25.13 -1.59 6.83
N ASN A 213 24.33 -1.86 7.86
CA ASN A 213 24.30 -1.11 9.12
C ASN A 213 24.16 0.42 8.93
N MET A 214 23.34 0.81 7.96
CA MET A 214 23.12 2.20 7.62
C MET A 214 22.14 2.87 8.62
N THR A 215 22.47 4.07 9.04
CA THR A 215 21.56 4.97 9.76
C THR A 215 21.27 6.17 8.89
N VAL A 216 19.97 6.49 8.73
CA VAL A 216 19.48 7.62 7.97
C VAL A 216 18.79 8.58 8.91
N GLU A 217 19.18 9.86 8.86
CA GLU A 217 18.57 10.96 9.59
C GLU A 217 18.19 12.04 8.59
N VAL A 218 16.92 12.44 8.60
CA VAL A 218 16.38 13.48 7.74
C VAL A 218 15.63 14.48 8.58
N GLN A 219 15.91 15.76 8.37
CA GLN A 219 15.16 16.87 8.96
C GLN A 219 14.68 17.80 7.85
N ILE A 220 13.42 18.18 7.91
CA ILE A 220 12.77 19.08 6.96
C ILE A 220 12.44 20.38 7.68
N THR A 221 12.87 21.49 7.10
CA THR A 221 12.56 22.86 7.55
C THR A 221 11.89 23.65 6.43
N GLU A 222 11.18 24.71 6.76
CA GLU A 222 10.77 25.70 5.78
C GLU A 222 12.00 26.53 5.38
N LYS A 223 12.10 26.91 4.11
CA LYS A 223 13.25 27.69 3.62
C LYS A 223 13.39 29.01 4.35
N GLY A 224 14.59 29.26 4.88
CA GLY A 224 14.89 30.46 5.67
C GLY A 224 14.49 30.38 7.14
N LYS A 225 13.97 29.22 7.62
CA LYS A 225 13.70 28.95 9.03
C LYS A 225 14.56 27.80 9.56
N GLU A 226 14.90 27.84 10.85
CA GLU A 226 15.68 26.78 11.51
C GLU A 226 14.81 25.73 12.19
N THR A 227 13.52 26.02 12.38
CA THR A 227 12.59 25.12 13.06
C THR A 227 12.36 23.87 12.22
N VAL A 228 12.66 22.70 12.79
CA VAL A 228 12.38 21.41 12.16
C VAL A 228 10.87 21.17 12.19
N LEU A 229 10.27 20.97 11.00
CA LEU A 229 8.86 20.65 10.84
C LEU A 229 8.63 19.16 10.90
N TYR A 230 9.42 18.39 10.14
CA TYR A 230 9.30 16.93 10.05
C TYR A 230 10.68 16.32 10.15
N GLU A 231 10.76 15.19 10.83
CA GLU A 231 12.00 14.43 10.94
C GLU A 231 11.76 12.93 10.93
N ARG A 232 12.75 12.19 10.48
CA ARG A 232 12.80 10.74 10.62
C ARG A 232 14.23 10.29 10.80
N LYS A 233 14.44 9.41 11.79
CA LYS A 233 15.69 8.66 11.98
C LYS A 233 15.37 7.18 11.91
N GLN A 234 16.16 6.43 11.13
CA GLN A 234 16.05 4.97 11.05
C GLN A 234 17.43 4.35 11.01
N THR A 235 17.63 3.30 11.82
CA THR A 235 18.89 2.57 11.98
C THR A 235 18.80 1.16 11.41
N ALA A 236 19.93 0.46 11.35
CA ALA A 236 20.04 -0.92 10.89
C ALA A 236 19.48 -1.17 9.47
N MET A 237 19.51 -0.13 8.64
CA MET A 237 19.11 -0.23 7.24
C MET A 237 20.21 -0.84 6.38
N ARG A 238 19.84 -1.40 5.24
CA ARG A 238 20.74 -1.98 4.24
C ARG A 238 20.35 -1.51 2.86
N MET A 239 21.31 -1.51 1.94
CA MET A 239 21.02 -1.32 0.51
C MET A 239 21.69 -2.40 -0.33
N ALA A 240 20.95 -2.86 -1.33
CA ALA A 240 21.47 -3.74 -2.37
C ALA A 240 22.48 -2.99 -3.26
N PRO A 241 23.37 -3.72 -3.95
CA PRO A 241 24.21 -3.14 -4.98
C PRO A 241 23.39 -2.44 -6.06
N ASN A 242 23.85 -1.28 -6.53
CA ASN A 242 23.21 -0.53 -7.62
C ASN A 242 21.71 -0.41 -7.48
N SER A 243 21.25 0.00 -6.30
CA SER A 243 19.84 0.17 -5.99
C SER A 243 19.55 1.55 -5.41
N PHE A 244 18.31 1.99 -5.46
CA PHE A 244 17.88 3.22 -4.82
C PHE A 244 16.87 2.95 -3.71
N ILE A 245 16.66 3.94 -2.89
CA ILE A 245 15.62 3.95 -1.85
C ILE A 245 14.82 5.24 -1.95
N ASP A 246 13.50 5.13 -1.81
CA ASP A 246 12.59 6.24 -1.56
C ASP A 246 12.28 6.30 -0.06
N PHE A 247 13.09 7.05 0.70
CA PHE A 247 12.97 7.13 2.15
C PHE A 247 11.87 8.11 2.54
N PRO A 248 10.74 7.66 3.10
CA PRO A 248 9.62 8.54 3.44
C PRO A 248 9.84 9.21 4.80
N VAL A 249 9.62 10.51 4.86
CA VAL A 249 9.50 11.30 6.09
C VAL A 249 8.04 11.64 6.28
N SER A 250 7.42 11.14 7.34
CA SER A 250 6.00 11.37 7.64
C SER A 250 5.75 12.85 7.95
N MET A 251 4.62 13.37 7.48
CA MET A 251 4.10 14.68 7.88
C MET A 251 3.17 14.59 9.11
N ASN A 252 3.21 13.48 9.86
CA ASN A 252 2.52 13.26 11.14
C ASN A 252 1.00 13.46 11.09
N GLY A 253 0.38 13.27 9.93
CA GLY A 253 -1.06 13.48 9.71
C GLY A 253 -1.42 14.96 9.49
N GLU A 254 -0.46 15.83 9.27
CA GLU A 254 -0.71 17.21 8.92
C GLU A 254 -1.03 17.40 7.44
N ARG A 255 -1.74 18.48 7.15
CA ARG A 255 -1.99 18.90 5.77
C ARG A 255 -0.68 19.33 5.12
N MET A 256 -0.46 18.88 3.91
CA MET A 256 0.63 19.37 3.08
C MET A 256 0.37 20.82 2.68
N VAL A 257 1.34 21.67 2.89
CA VAL A 257 1.27 23.12 2.57
C VAL A 257 2.22 23.39 1.41
N ALA A 258 1.76 24.18 0.45
CA ALA A 258 2.62 24.64 -0.65
C ALA A 258 3.66 25.63 -0.12
N GLY A 259 4.88 25.55 -0.64
CA GLY A 259 5.98 26.41 -0.19
C GLY A 259 7.34 25.86 -0.54
N ASP A 260 8.38 26.57 -0.12
CA ASP A 260 9.78 26.19 -0.29
C ASP A 260 10.34 25.62 1.01
N TYR A 261 11.03 24.52 0.89
CA TYR A 261 11.54 23.71 2.00
C TYR A 261 13.01 23.35 1.80
N VAL A 262 13.64 22.95 2.89
CA VAL A 262 15.02 22.44 2.90
C VAL A 262 15.02 21.07 3.59
N ALA A 263 15.61 20.09 2.95
CA ALA A 263 15.90 18.79 3.53
C ALA A 263 17.37 18.71 3.94
N ASN A 264 17.64 18.52 5.22
CA ASN A 264 18.96 18.17 5.76
C ASN A 264 19.01 16.67 5.98
N ILE A 265 19.94 16.01 5.30
CA ILE A 265 20.02 14.55 5.22
C ILE A 265 21.40 14.13 5.68
N LEU A 266 21.45 13.19 6.63
CA LEU A 266 22.69 12.55 7.08
C LEU A 266 22.52 11.03 6.98
N VAL A 267 23.39 10.38 6.23
CA VAL A 267 23.48 8.92 6.18
C VAL A 267 24.83 8.50 6.71
N THR A 268 24.85 7.51 7.60
CA THR A 268 26.09 6.97 8.18
C THR A 268 26.11 5.45 8.09
N SER A 269 27.28 4.88 7.85
CA SER A 269 27.51 3.43 7.91
C SER A 269 28.98 3.17 8.26
N GLY A 270 29.24 2.61 9.45
CA GLY A 270 30.62 2.53 9.99
C GLY A 270 31.25 3.93 10.05
N ASP A 271 32.43 4.06 9.45
CA ASP A 271 33.16 5.33 9.39
C ASP A 271 32.73 6.26 8.25
N LYS A 272 31.85 5.77 7.36
CA LYS A 272 31.35 6.56 6.21
C LYS A 272 30.22 7.46 6.60
N LYS A 273 30.22 8.68 6.01
CA LYS A 273 29.19 9.69 6.19
C LYS A 273 28.88 10.37 4.86
N TRP A 274 27.60 10.47 4.53
CA TRP A 274 27.08 11.25 3.41
C TRP A 274 26.16 12.30 3.98
N LYS A 275 26.40 13.56 3.66
CA LYS A 275 25.61 14.69 4.14
C LYS A 275 25.16 15.51 2.95
N TRP A 276 23.86 15.79 2.88
CA TRP A 276 23.26 16.63 1.86
C TRP A 276 22.31 17.65 2.49
N THR A 277 22.29 18.83 1.88
CA THR A 277 21.25 19.83 2.09
C THR A 277 20.62 20.10 0.73
N LYS A 278 19.29 19.88 0.62
CA LYS A 278 18.58 19.96 -0.65
C LYS A 278 17.34 20.84 -0.53
N ASP A 279 17.32 21.93 -1.30
CA ASP A 279 16.12 22.75 -1.49
C ASP A 279 15.12 21.97 -2.37
N PHE A 280 13.85 22.04 -2.01
CA PHE A 280 12.74 21.53 -2.81
C PHE A 280 11.49 22.37 -2.57
N SER A 281 10.53 22.29 -3.49
CA SER A 281 9.27 23.02 -3.40
C SER A 281 8.08 22.09 -3.48
N ILE A 282 7.03 22.43 -2.77
CA ILE A 282 5.72 21.77 -2.87
C ILE A 282 4.79 22.75 -3.56
N SER A 283 4.24 22.37 -4.72
CA SER A 283 3.29 23.19 -5.44
C SER A 283 1.89 23.14 -4.80
N ASP A 284 1.07 24.20 -4.99
CA ASP A 284 -0.35 24.19 -4.58
C ASP A 284 -1.10 22.99 -5.18
N LYS A 285 -0.80 22.66 -6.43
CA LYS A 285 -1.40 21.50 -7.12
C LYS A 285 -1.07 20.20 -6.43
N ASP A 286 0.18 19.97 -6.04
CA ASP A 286 0.61 18.76 -5.36
C ASP A 286 0.06 18.70 -3.94
N ALA A 287 0.12 19.82 -3.20
CA ALA A 287 -0.44 19.92 -1.85
C ALA A 287 -1.94 19.56 -1.85
N ASN A 288 -2.73 20.17 -2.73
CA ASN A 288 -4.16 19.87 -2.85
C ASN A 288 -4.41 18.41 -3.23
N LYS A 289 -3.72 17.89 -4.26
CA LYS A 289 -3.83 16.51 -4.73
C LYS A 289 -3.56 15.49 -3.61
N PHE A 290 -2.51 15.69 -2.82
CA PHE A 290 -2.14 14.75 -1.75
C PHE A 290 -3.06 14.92 -0.54
N ASN A 291 -3.45 16.14 -0.17
CA ASN A 291 -4.40 16.39 0.91
C ASN A 291 -5.78 15.76 0.66
N GLU A 292 -6.28 15.79 -0.57
CA GLU A 292 -7.54 15.13 -0.95
C GLU A 292 -7.50 13.61 -0.81
N ARG A 293 -6.33 13.01 -0.94
CA ARG A 293 -6.13 11.55 -0.91
C ARG A 293 -5.67 11.02 0.45
N ASP A 294 -5.27 11.91 1.35
CA ASP A 294 -4.78 11.52 2.67
C ASP A 294 -5.93 11.00 3.54
N VAL A 295 -5.86 9.73 3.92
CA VAL A 295 -6.88 9.05 4.72
C VAL A 295 -6.86 9.47 6.20
N GLY A 296 -5.83 10.17 6.66
CA GLY A 296 -5.71 10.68 8.02
C GLY A 296 -6.29 12.08 8.19
N LEU A 297 -6.56 12.79 7.09
CA LEU A 297 -7.11 14.14 7.13
C LEU A 297 -8.64 14.11 7.09
N VAL A 298 -9.25 14.92 7.94
CA VAL A 298 -10.69 15.20 7.82
C VAL A 298 -10.90 16.00 6.53
N GLN A 299 -11.54 15.37 5.56
CA GLN A 299 -11.90 16.04 4.32
C GLN A 299 -13.04 17.02 4.63
N GLU A 300 -12.77 18.32 4.50
CA GLU A 300 -13.82 19.32 4.52
C GLU A 300 -14.69 19.10 3.26
N LYS A 301 -15.73 18.29 3.40
CA LYS A 301 -16.78 18.23 2.38
C LYS A 301 -17.44 19.61 2.39
N GLY A 302 -17.08 20.45 1.43
CA GLY A 302 -17.75 21.72 1.21
C GLY A 302 -19.26 21.52 1.19
N LEU A 303 -20.02 22.50 1.63
CA LEU A 303 -21.48 22.47 1.62
C LEU A 303 -21.97 22.00 0.26
N ASP A 304 -22.71 20.89 0.26
CA ASP A 304 -23.29 20.35 -0.97
C ASP A 304 -24.37 21.31 -1.49
N TRP A 305 -23.97 22.17 -2.42
CA TRP A 305 -24.84 23.17 -3.06
C TRP A 305 -26.09 22.54 -3.65
N LYS A 306 -26.05 21.28 -4.08
CA LYS A 306 -27.21 20.56 -4.60
C LYS A 306 -28.18 20.25 -3.46
N LEU A 307 -27.68 19.84 -2.29
CA LEU A 307 -28.51 19.61 -1.10
C LEU A 307 -29.15 20.89 -0.62
N ILE A 308 -28.40 22.01 -0.57
CA ILE A 308 -28.92 23.33 -0.19
C ILE A 308 -29.99 23.78 -1.17
N ALA A 309 -29.74 23.68 -2.48
CA ALA A 309 -30.73 24.04 -3.50
C ALA A 309 -32.01 23.20 -3.37
N LEU A 310 -31.89 21.90 -3.08
CA LEU A 310 -33.03 21.00 -2.88
C LEU A 310 -33.86 21.37 -1.64
N ILE A 311 -33.18 21.75 -0.54
CA ILE A 311 -33.84 22.23 0.68
C ILE A 311 -34.59 23.54 0.40
N VAL A 312 -33.95 24.50 -0.29
CA VAL A 312 -34.62 25.79 -0.64
C VAL A 312 -35.84 25.58 -1.53
N VAL A 313 -35.75 24.73 -2.56
CA VAL A 313 -36.86 24.37 -3.43
C VAL A 313 -37.98 23.70 -2.62
N GLY A 314 -37.68 22.81 -1.70
CA GLY A 314 -38.63 22.17 -0.81
C GLY A 314 -39.40 23.17 0.08
N ILE A 315 -38.69 24.14 0.66
CA ILE A 315 -39.29 25.21 1.48
C ILE A 315 -40.20 26.09 0.64
N LEU A 316 -39.79 26.50 -0.56
CA LEU A 316 -40.61 27.28 -1.48
C LEU A 316 -41.90 26.54 -1.89
N ALA A 317 -41.80 25.25 -2.20
CA ALA A 317 -42.97 24.40 -2.53
C ALA A 317 -43.94 24.33 -1.35
N LEU A 318 -43.44 24.22 -0.12
CA LEU A 318 -44.25 24.18 1.09
C LEU A 318 -44.97 25.50 1.35
N ILE A 319 -44.29 26.64 1.12
CA ILE A 319 -44.92 27.99 1.20
C ILE A 319 -46.05 28.14 0.18
N ILE A 320 -45.82 27.71 -1.08
CA ILE A 320 -46.83 27.75 -2.13
C ILE A 320 -48.02 26.88 -1.75
N LEU A 321 -47.77 25.67 -1.22
CA LEU A 321 -48.84 24.77 -0.79
C LEU A 321 -49.70 25.41 0.31
N ILE A 322 -49.10 26.00 1.32
CA ILE A 322 -49.77 26.71 2.41
C ILE A 322 -50.60 27.87 1.84
N PHE A 323 -50.03 28.67 0.93
CA PHE A 323 -50.76 29.75 0.29
C PHE A 323 -51.99 29.28 -0.49
N VAL A 324 -51.86 28.20 -1.25
CA VAL A 324 -53.01 27.59 -1.99
C VAL A 324 -54.08 27.10 -1.02
N ILE A 325 -53.72 26.44 0.06
CA ILE A 325 -54.65 25.98 1.09
C ILE A 325 -55.41 27.15 1.72
N ILE A 326 -54.71 28.22 2.10
CA ILE A 326 -55.33 29.43 2.66
C ILE A 326 -56.31 30.05 1.64
N ARG A 327 -55.91 30.18 0.38
CA ARG A 327 -56.75 30.71 -0.70
C ARG A 327 -58.01 29.89 -0.91
N ILE A 328 -57.92 28.55 -0.93
CA ILE A 328 -59.08 27.66 -1.05
C ILE A 328 -60.02 27.80 0.17
N ARG A 329 -59.47 27.87 1.38
CA ARG A 329 -60.26 28.05 2.61
C ARG A 329 -61.01 29.41 2.61
N ASN A 330 -60.30 30.47 2.21
CA ASN A 330 -60.93 31.80 2.13
C ASN A 330 -62.04 31.85 1.06
N LYS A 331 -61.83 31.23 -0.10
CA LYS A 331 -62.85 31.14 -1.16
C LYS A 331 -64.06 30.38 -0.67
N LYS A 332 -63.94 29.23 -0.02
CA LYS A 332 -65.03 28.47 0.59
C LYS A 332 -65.78 29.27 1.67
N LYS A 333 -65.03 30.07 2.46
CA LYS A 333 -65.65 30.94 3.49
C LYS A 333 -66.54 32.04 2.85
N GLN A 334 -66.02 32.70 1.80
CA GLN A 334 -66.78 33.71 1.03
C GLN A 334 -68.02 33.14 0.36
N GLU A 335 -67.94 31.93 -0.22
CA GLU A 335 -69.07 31.24 -0.85
C GLU A 335 -70.18 30.92 0.19
N LYS A 336 -69.80 30.45 1.39
CA LYS A 336 -70.73 30.19 2.50
C LYS A 336 -71.37 31.48 2.99
N GLU A 337 -70.64 32.58 3.13
CA GLU A 337 -71.21 33.88 3.53
C GLU A 337 -72.15 34.43 2.47
N LEU A 338 -71.89 34.29 1.18
CA LEU A 338 -72.78 34.67 0.08
C LEU A 338 -74.05 33.81 0.03
N ALA A 339 -73.92 32.51 0.28
CA ALA A 339 -75.08 31.61 0.39
C ALA A 339 -76.00 32.01 1.56
N LEU A 340 -75.43 32.26 2.74
CA LEU A 340 -76.16 32.74 3.92
C LEU A 340 -76.84 34.11 3.70
N LYS A 341 -76.18 35.04 3.00
CA LYS A 341 -76.80 36.32 2.60
C LYS A 341 -77.94 36.15 1.63
N LYS A 342 -77.82 35.22 0.67
CA LYS A 342 -78.90 34.88 -0.27
C LYS A 342 -80.10 34.27 0.46
N GLU A 343 -79.89 33.34 1.39
CA GLU A 343 -81.03 32.78 2.22
C GLU A 343 -81.70 33.83 3.09
N ARG A 344 -80.93 34.71 3.75
CA ARG A 344 -81.53 35.83 4.54
C ARG A 344 -82.37 36.78 3.68
N LYS A 345 -81.94 37.06 2.42
CA LYS A 345 -82.73 37.86 1.47
C LYS A 345 -83.98 37.14 1.06
N LYS A 346 -83.98 35.83 0.77
CA LYS A 346 -85.18 35.03 0.44
C LYS A 346 -86.14 34.98 1.60
N LYS A 347 -85.68 34.78 2.86
CA LYS A 347 -86.58 34.82 4.05
C LYS A 347 -87.20 36.18 4.30
N LYS A 348 -86.47 37.31 4.03
CA LYS A 348 -87.09 38.65 4.10
C LYS A 348 -88.12 38.90 3.01
N GLN A 349 -87.95 38.37 1.81
CA GLN A 349 -89.00 38.52 0.74
C GLN A 349 -90.21 37.66 1.00
N GLN A 350 -90.14 36.48 1.58
CA GLN A 350 -91.23 35.65 1.97
C GLN A 350 -92.02 36.20 3.17
N GLY A 351 -91.34 36.86 4.12
CA GLY A 351 -91.99 37.52 5.26
C GLY A 351 -92.75 38.81 4.88
N SER A 352 -92.41 39.45 3.75
CA SER A 352 -93.11 40.65 3.24
C SER A 352 -94.38 40.34 2.39
N SER A 353 -94.55 39.11 1.90
CA SER A 353 -95.71 38.71 1.10
C SER A 353 -96.89 38.23 1.97
N ASN A 354 -96.64 37.80 3.23
CA ASN A 354 -97.71 37.35 4.17
C ASN A 354 -98.31 38.47 5.01
N GLY A 355 -97.81 39.71 4.91
CA GLY A 355 -98.27 40.89 5.69
C GLY A 355 -99.31 41.74 4.95
N LYS A 356 -99.76 41.38 3.73
CA LYS A 356 -100.67 42.19 2.93
C LYS A 356 -102.11 41.60 2.72
N SER A 357 -102.53 40.60 3.53
CA SER A 357 -103.85 39.95 3.37
C SER A 357 -104.75 40.00 4.63
N SER A 358 -104.66 41.08 5.42
CA SER A 358 -105.66 41.25 6.51
C SER A 358 -105.97 42.75 6.82
N LYS A 359 -106.57 43.45 5.83
CA LYS A 359 -107.34 44.68 6.14
C LYS A 359 -108.30 44.95 4.99
N LYS A 360 -109.49 44.27 5.00
CA LYS A 360 -110.76 44.76 4.43
C LYS A 360 -111.86 43.88 4.95
N LYS A 361 -112.63 44.44 5.93
CA LYS A 361 -114.02 44.37 6.32
C LYS A 361 -114.08 44.67 7.82
N ASP A 362 -114.64 45.57 8.33
CA ASP A 362 -115.80 46.47 8.11
C ASP A 362 -115.49 47.85 8.65
#